data_83326fe5da4813116358ac712a069a0f
#
_entry.id   83326fe5da4813116358ac712a069a0f
#
_cell.length_a   1.000
_cell.length_b   1.000
_cell.length_c   1.000
_cell.angle_alpha   90.00
_cell.angle_beta   90.00
_cell.angle_gamma   90.00
#
_symmetry.space_group_name_H-M   'P 1'
#
loop_
_entity.id
_entity.type
_entity.pdbx_description
1 polymer ?
#
loop_
_entity_poly.entity_id
_entity_poly.type
_entity_poly.pdbx_seq_one_letter_code
_entity_poly.pdbx_strand_id
1 'polypeptide(L)'
;ILMREKQSKFNAAVDEYVDKFDKHRQDLENYAQTLSEDINGLEIMPMFAYALIQPFEKNPFQQIKISEGGIITDLGGLTPQYKSNETGEIEEEDQYIKVGTVIEVGHKCEFLKPGDIVFYTIASECMVPFFKQGFVVVNENRIMAVVNEKLTERRDNLRNGTV
;
A
#
# COMPACT_ATOMS: atom_id res chain seq x y z
N ILE A 1 -28.53 -38.24 34.67
CA ILE A 1 -29.62 -37.60 33.89
C ILE A 1 -29.41 -36.10 33.80
N LEU A 2 -29.15 -35.41 34.91
CA LEU A 2 -28.89 -33.98 34.93
C LEU A 2 -27.65 -33.53 34.14
N MET A 3 -26.58 -34.34 34.07
CA MET A 3 -25.42 -34.06 33.28
C MET A 3 -25.68 -34.16 31.74
N ARG A 4 -26.49 -35.14 31.34
CA ARG A 4 -26.90 -35.33 29.95
C ARG A 4 -27.77 -34.19 29.43
N GLU A 5 -28.69 -33.67 30.25
CA GLU A 5 -29.54 -32.54 29.91
C GLU A 5 -28.73 -31.24 29.81
N LYS A 6 -27.77 -31.02 30.71
CA LYS A 6 -26.85 -29.87 30.64
C LYS A 6 -25.96 -29.91 29.41
N GLN A 7 -25.45 -31.09 29.05
CA GLN A 7 -24.64 -31.28 27.86
C GLN A 7 -25.45 -31.05 26.59
N SER A 8 -26.70 -31.52 26.56
CA SER A 8 -27.60 -31.30 25.40
C SER A 8 -27.92 -29.83 25.21
N LYS A 9 -28.20 -29.08 26.28
CA LYS A 9 -28.44 -27.63 26.24
C LYS A 9 -27.19 -26.84 25.79
N PHE A 10 -26.02 -27.25 26.28
CA PHE A 10 -24.76 -26.65 25.85
C PHE A 10 -24.50 -26.87 24.37
N ASN A 11 -24.66 -28.10 23.88
CA ASN A 11 -24.47 -28.41 22.46
C ASN A 11 -25.46 -27.63 21.57
N ALA A 12 -26.71 -27.52 21.96
CA ALA A 12 -27.71 -26.72 21.23
C ALA A 12 -27.34 -25.24 21.18
N ALA A 13 -26.80 -24.68 22.25
CA ALA A 13 -26.34 -23.29 22.27
C ALA A 13 -25.12 -23.08 21.39
N VAL A 14 -24.19 -24.04 21.37
CA VAL A 14 -23.02 -24.00 20.46
C VAL A 14 -23.45 -24.06 19.01
N ASP A 15 -24.37 -24.98 18.67
CA ASP A 15 -24.87 -25.12 17.30
C ASP A 15 -25.58 -23.84 16.83
N GLU A 16 -26.40 -23.22 17.68
CA GLU A 16 -27.04 -21.94 17.37
C GLU A 16 -26.02 -20.82 17.12
N TYR A 17 -24.95 -20.79 17.91
CA TYR A 17 -23.88 -19.81 17.74
C TYR A 17 -23.12 -20.01 16.41
N VAL A 18 -22.79 -21.24 16.09
CA VAL A 18 -22.13 -21.62 14.83
C VAL A 18 -22.99 -21.25 13.63
N ASP A 19 -24.29 -21.55 13.68
CA ASP A 19 -25.22 -21.20 12.59
C ASP A 19 -25.32 -19.69 12.36
N LYS A 20 -25.36 -18.89 13.42
CA LYS A 20 -25.35 -17.42 13.32
C LYS A 20 -24.05 -16.91 12.71
N PHE A 21 -22.93 -17.49 13.09
CA PHE A 21 -21.62 -17.11 12.56
C PHE A 21 -21.49 -17.48 11.08
N ASP A 22 -21.93 -18.66 10.69
CA ASP A 22 -21.90 -19.11 9.29
C ASP A 22 -22.80 -18.26 8.40
N LYS A 23 -23.99 -17.89 8.88
CA LYS A 23 -24.89 -16.99 8.17
C LYS A 23 -24.25 -15.61 7.95
N HIS A 24 -23.63 -15.07 8.98
CA HIS A 24 -22.93 -13.77 8.88
C HIS A 24 -21.78 -13.83 7.86
N ARG A 25 -20.99 -14.88 7.90
CA ARG A 25 -19.93 -15.12 6.91
C ARG A 25 -20.46 -15.18 5.48
N GLN A 26 -21.56 -15.92 5.28
CA GLN A 26 -22.19 -16.05 3.97
C GLN A 26 -22.75 -14.70 3.46
N ASP A 27 -23.35 -13.91 4.33
CA ASP A 27 -23.83 -12.57 4.00
C ASP A 27 -22.69 -11.64 3.57
N LEU A 28 -21.53 -11.74 4.23
CA LEU A 28 -20.32 -10.99 3.85
C LEU A 28 -19.75 -11.43 2.51
N GLU A 29 -19.72 -12.74 2.25
CA GLU A 29 -19.27 -13.30 0.97
C GLU A 29 -20.18 -12.86 -0.18
N ASN A 30 -21.49 -12.89 0.02
CA ASN A 30 -22.47 -12.43 -0.97
C ASN A 30 -22.33 -10.92 -1.24
N TYR A 31 -22.11 -10.14 -0.20
CA TYR A 31 -21.87 -8.71 -0.33
C TYR A 31 -20.58 -8.40 -1.09
N ALA A 32 -19.50 -9.10 -0.77
CA ALA A 32 -18.23 -8.98 -1.48
C ALA A 32 -18.36 -9.39 -2.96
N GLN A 33 -19.14 -10.43 -3.25
CA GLN A 33 -19.40 -10.84 -4.63
C GLN A 33 -20.20 -9.79 -5.40
N THR A 34 -21.20 -9.18 -4.78
CA THR A 34 -21.98 -8.09 -5.38
C THR A 34 -21.09 -6.87 -5.68
N LEU A 35 -20.18 -6.54 -4.77
CA LEU A 35 -19.19 -5.46 -5.00
C LEU A 35 -18.23 -5.81 -6.13
N SER A 36 -17.86 -7.08 -6.29
CA SER A 36 -16.92 -7.52 -7.33
C SER A 36 -17.48 -7.39 -8.75
N GLU A 37 -18.79 -7.41 -8.92
CA GLU A 37 -19.44 -7.22 -10.21
C GLU A 37 -19.32 -5.79 -10.75
N ASP A 38 -19.14 -4.80 -9.86
CA ASP A 38 -19.02 -3.38 -10.22
C ASP A 38 -17.69 -2.74 -9.73
N ILE A 39 -16.66 -3.54 -9.66
CA ILE A 39 -15.33 -3.16 -9.14
C ILE A 39 -14.75 -1.92 -9.83
N ASN A 40 -14.95 -1.79 -11.15
CA ASN A 40 -14.36 -0.69 -11.93
C ASN A 40 -15.01 0.67 -11.63
N GLY A 41 -16.22 0.66 -11.09
CA GLY A 41 -16.94 1.86 -10.67
C GLY A 41 -16.64 2.35 -9.26
N LEU A 42 -15.91 1.55 -8.47
CA LEU A 42 -15.60 1.90 -7.09
C LEU A 42 -14.36 2.81 -7.01
N GLU A 43 -14.51 3.89 -6.27
CA GLU A 43 -13.42 4.82 -5.97
C GLU A 43 -12.94 4.64 -4.52
N ILE A 44 -11.67 4.92 -4.29
CA ILE A 44 -11.08 4.93 -2.96
C ILE A 44 -10.85 6.37 -2.55
N MET A 45 -11.42 6.75 -1.43
CA MET A 45 -11.19 8.05 -0.81
C MET A 45 -10.37 7.86 0.46
N PRO A 46 -9.11 8.28 0.50
CA PRO A 46 -8.32 8.28 1.72
C PRO A 46 -8.98 9.17 2.78
N MET A 47 -8.88 8.77 4.02
CA MET A 47 -9.42 9.51 5.16
C MET A 47 -8.32 10.17 5.96
N PHE A 48 -8.65 11.26 6.66
CA PHE A 48 -7.72 11.99 7.53
C PHE A 48 -6.43 12.40 6.81
N ALA A 49 -5.28 12.07 7.36
CA ALA A 49 -3.96 12.37 6.81
C ALA A 49 -3.37 11.24 5.94
N TYR A 50 -4.19 10.32 5.48
CA TYR A 50 -3.75 9.27 4.58
C TYR A 50 -3.76 9.73 3.12
N ALA A 51 -2.84 9.20 2.34
CA ALA A 51 -2.76 9.43 0.90
C ALA A 51 -2.80 8.09 0.15
N LEU A 52 -3.54 8.06 -0.94
CA LEU A 52 -3.54 6.94 -1.87
C LEU A 52 -2.38 7.12 -2.85
N ILE A 53 -1.50 6.13 -2.90
CA ILE A 53 -0.27 6.18 -3.69
C ILE A 53 -0.25 5.01 -4.66
N GLN A 54 0.15 5.29 -5.89
CA GLN A 54 0.48 4.26 -6.88
C GLN A 54 2.00 4.13 -6.93
N PRO A 55 2.58 3.04 -6.37
CA PRO A 55 4.01 2.80 -6.43
C PRO A 55 4.48 2.58 -7.86
N PHE A 56 5.68 3.05 -8.18
CA PHE A 56 6.36 2.69 -9.41
C PHE A 56 6.99 1.29 -9.27
N GLU A 57 6.89 0.49 -10.30
CA GLU A 57 7.61 -0.79 -10.36
C GLU A 57 9.10 -0.59 -10.45
N LYS A 58 9.51 0.46 -11.17
CA LYS A 58 10.90 0.87 -11.32
C LYS A 58 11.06 2.33 -10.94
N ASN A 59 12.22 2.69 -10.41
CA ASN A 59 12.52 4.08 -10.09
C ASN A 59 12.49 4.95 -11.36
N PRO A 60 11.60 5.96 -11.46
CA PRO A 60 11.52 6.83 -12.63
C PRO A 60 12.75 7.74 -12.79
N PHE A 61 13.52 7.93 -11.72
CA PHE A 61 14.74 8.75 -11.72
C PHE A 61 15.99 7.93 -12.02
N GLN A 62 15.82 6.68 -12.34
CA GLN A 62 16.88 5.76 -12.60
C GLN A 62 17.58 6.06 -13.94
N GLN A 63 18.89 6.24 -13.89
CA GLN A 63 19.69 6.39 -15.09
C GLN A 63 20.52 5.12 -15.32
N ILE A 64 20.32 4.51 -16.46
CA ILE A 64 21.17 3.41 -16.90
C ILE A 64 22.49 4.01 -17.39
N LYS A 65 23.59 3.64 -16.74
CA LYS A 65 24.93 4.05 -17.18
C LYS A 65 25.47 3.05 -18.17
N ILE A 66 25.83 3.55 -19.35
CA ILE A 66 26.43 2.77 -20.43
C ILE A 66 27.86 3.27 -20.62
N SER A 67 28.84 2.36 -20.66
CA SER A 67 30.21 2.69 -20.97
C SER A 67 30.36 3.08 -22.44
N GLU A 68 31.46 3.75 -22.79
CA GLU A 68 31.78 4.15 -24.19
C GLU A 68 31.79 2.95 -25.16
N GLY A 69 32.07 1.74 -24.68
CA GLY A 69 32.01 0.50 -25.45
C GLY A 69 30.61 -0.12 -25.57
N GLY A 70 29.56 0.55 -25.08
CA GLY A 70 28.18 0.03 -25.15
C GLY A 70 27.85 -1.01 -24.10
N ILE A 71 28.72 -1.23 -23.11
CA ILE A 71 28.47 -2.15 -22.00
C ILE A 71 27.70 -1.41 -20.91
N ILE A 72 26.60 -2.02 -20.46
CA ILE A 72 25.84 -1.49 -19.33
C ILE A 72 26.68 -1.65 -18.05
N THR A 73 27.10 -0.54 -17.46
CA THR A 73 27.93 -0.52 -16.25
C THR A 73 27.11 -0.35 -14.99
N ASP A 74 25.88 0.19 -15.09
CA ASP A 74 24.98 0.37 -13.99
C ASP A 74 23.54 0.23 -14.53
N LEU A 75 22.79 -0.72 -14.00
CA LEU A 75 21.38 -0.90 -14.34
C LEU A 75 20.50 0.15 -13.67
N GLY A 76 21.08 0.99 -12.82
CA GLY A 76 20.39 2.04 -12.10
C GLY A 76 19.21 1.51 -11.27
N GLY A 77 19.33 0.34 -10.66
CA GLY A 77 18.28 -0.28 -9.85
C GLY A 77 18.08 0.42 -8.50
N LEU A 78 16.82 0.52 -8.07
CA LEU A 78 16.52 0.83 -6.66
C LEU A 78 16.96 -0.32 -5.74
N THR A 79 17.03 -1.53 -6.27
CA THR A 79 17.46 -2.72 -5.56
C THR A 79 18.94 -2.97 -5.80
N PRO A 80 19.77 -2.89 -4.75
CA PRO A 80 21.13 -3.37 -4.83
C PRO A 80 21.16 -4.85 -5.23
N GLN A 81 21.99 -5.20 -6.21
CA GLN A 81 22.22 -6.58 -6.59
C GLN A 81 23.51 -7.07 -5.91
N TYR A 82 23.46 -8.23 -5.32
CA TYR A 82 24.63 -8.89 -4.76
C TYR A 82 24.71 -10.34 -5.23
N LYS A 83 25.93 -10.85 -5.29
CA LYS A 83 26.14 -12.26 -5.60
C LYS A 83 26.05 -13.07 -4.32
N SER A 84 25.10 -13.99 -4.26
CA SER A 84 24.99 -14.90 -3.13
C SER A 84 26.24 -15.76 -3.00
N ASN A 85 26.81 -15.80 -1.80
CA ASN A 85 27.96 -16.67 -1.50
C ASN A 85 27.59 -18.16 -1.42
N GLU A 86 26.29 -18.45 -1.22
CA GLU A 86 25.79 -19.81 -1.10
C GLU A 86 25.47 -20.43 -2.45
N THR A 87 24.77 -19.70 -3.31
CA THR A 87 24.29 -20.21 -4.61
C THR A 87 25.12 -19.73 -5.79
N GLY A 88 25.88 -18.64 -5.63
CA GLY A 88 26.58 -17.97 -6.70
C GLY A 88 25.69 -17.21 -7.68
N GLU A 89 24.38 -17.19 -7.43
CA GLU A 89 23.41 -16.46 -8.23
C GLU A 89 23.36 -14.97 -7.83
N ILE A 90 22.93 -14.14 -8.75
CA ILE A 90 22.70 -12.71 -8.48
C ILE A 90 21.31 -12.58 -7.85
N GLU A 91 21.28 -12.14 -6.61
CA GLU A 91 20.07 -11.88 -5.87
C GLU A 91 19.83 -10.37 -5.77
N GLU A 92 18.57 -9.97 -5.77
CA GLU A 92 18.17 -8.59 -5.52
C GLU A 92 17.83 -8.43 -4.04
N GLU A 93 18.41 -7.42 -3.41
CA GLU A 93 18.05 -7.07 -2.04
C GLU A 93 16.68 -6.41 -2.04
N ASP A 94 15.83 -6.75 -1.07
CA ASP A 94 14.50 -6.15 -0.94
C ASP A 94 14.59 -4.63 -0.83
N GLN A 95 13.78 -3.95 -1.62
CA GLN A 95 13.72 -2.49 -1.57
C GLN A 95 13.17 -2.01 -0.24
N TYR A 96 13.97 -1.24 0.46
CA TYR A 96 13.53 -0.60 1.69
C TYR A 96 12.75 0.70 1.44
N ILE A 97 13.11 1.42 0.40
CA ILE A 97 12.50 2.70 0.01
C ILE A 97 11.76 2.51 -1.31
N LYS A 98 10.52 2.98 -1.35
CA LYS A 98 9.70 3.01 -2.55
C LYS A 98 9.40 4.43 -2.99
N VAL A 99 9.15 4.56 -4.29
CA VAL A 99 8.73 5.79 -4.95
C VAL A 99 7.35 5.58 -5.54
N GLY A 100 6.48 6.54 -5.38
CA GLY A 100 5.13 6.44 -5.93
C GLY A 100 4.54 7.81 -6.25
N THR A 101 3.44 7.79 -7.00
CA THR A 101 2.66 8.99 -7.31
C THR A 101 1.46 9.07 -6.40
N VAL A 102 1.23 10.23 -5.80
CA VAL A 102 0.03 10.51 -5.02
C VAL A 102 -1.17 10.66 -5.96
N ILE A 103 -2.17 9.84 -5.78
CA ILE A 103 -3.39 9.85 -6.58
C ILE A 103 -4.48 10.69 -5.91
N GLU A 104 -4.70 10.45 -4.63
CA GLU A 104 -5.68 11.15 -3.81
C GLU A 104 -5.11 11.40 -2.41
N VAL A 105 -5.61 12.43 -1.76
CA VAL A 105 -5.22 12.79 -0.39
C VAL A 105 -6.44 12.92 0.50
N GLY A 106 -6.29 12.56 1.78
CA GLY A 106 -7.31 12.76 2.78
C GLY A 106 -7.51 14.23 3.14
N HIS A 107 -8.64 14.55 3.73
CA HIS A 107 -9.03 15.93 4.06
C HIS A 107 -8.13 16.62 5.10
N LYS A 108 -7.34 15.88 5.85
CA LYS A 108 -6.36 16.40 6.82
C LYS A 108 -4.91 16.40 6.31
N CYS A 109 -4.67 16.06 5.06
CA CYS A 109 -3.36 16.21 4.45
C CYS A 109 -3.08 17.70 4.22
N GLU A 110 -2.03 18.20 4.84
CA GLU A 110 -1.63 19.61 4.76
C GLU A 110 -0.60 19.86 3.67
N PHE A 111 0.25 18.88 3.39
CA PHE A 111 1.44 19.02 2.57
C PHE A 111 1.34 18.35 1.22
N LEU A 112 0.74 17.17 1.16
CA LEU A 112 0.63 16.38 -0.06
C LEU A 112 -0.49 16.88 -0.95
N LYS A 113 -0.25 16.81 -2.26
CA LYS A 113 -1.25 17.09 -3.30
C LYS A 113 -1.29 15.95 -4.30
N PRO A 114 -2.46 15.68 -4.92
CA PRO A 114 -2.54 14.75 -6.03
C PRO A 114 -1.54 15.10 -7.14
N GLY A 115 -0.86 14.08 -7.67
CA GLY A 115 0.18 14.23 -8.70
C GLY A 115 1.60 14.37 -8.15
N ASP A 116 1.80 14.54 -6.85
CA ASP A 116 3.12 14.57 -6.24
C ASP A 116 3.82 13.19 -6.36
N ILE A 117 5.11 13.22 -6.57
CA ILE A 117 5.95 12.02 -6.49
C ILE A 117 6.60 11.99 -5.12
N VAL A 118 6.47 10.89 -4.41
CA VAL A 118 6.89 10.78 -3.02
C VAL A 118 7.79 9.58 -2.78
N PHE A 119 8.66 9.70 -1.77
CA PHE A 119 9.46 8.61 -1.24
C PHE A 119 8.94 8.20 0.12
N TYR A 120 8.85 6.91 0.35
CA TYR A 120 8.43 6.33 1.63
C TYR A 120 9.08 4.97 1.86
N THR A 121 9.09 4.52 3.10
CA THR A 121 9.58 3.17 3.43
C THR A 121 8.52 2.12 3.17
N ILE A 122 8.92 0.93 2.76
CA ILE A 122 8.01 -0.19 2.51
C ILE A 122 7.18 -0.55 3.76
N ALA A 123 7.74 -0.39 4.95
CA ALA A 123 7.06 -0.65 6.21
C ALA A 123 5.91 0.33 6.50
N SER A 124 5.88 1.47 5.84
CA SER A 124 4.84 2.49 6.01
C SER A 124 3.63 2.28 5.12
N GLU A 125 3.72 1.41 4.12
CA GLU A 125 2.61 1.18 3.20
C GLU A 125 1.58 0.20 3.77
N CYS A 126 0.31 0.56 3.57
CA CYS A 126 -0.81 -0.33 3.78
C CYS A 126 -1.39 -0.69 2.42
N MET A 127 -1.40 -1.97 2.09
CA MET A 127 -1.93 -2.44 0.82
C MET A 127 -3.44 -2.25 0.77
N VAL A 128 -3.94 -1.76 -0.35
CA VAL A 128 -5.37 -1.65 -0.57
C VAL A 128 -5.95 -3.05 -0.78
N PRO A 129 -6.93 -3.46 0.04
CA PRO A 129 -7.52 -4.78 -0.09
C PRO A 129 -8.41 -4.88 -1.34
N PHE A 130 -8.50 -6.09 -1.87
CA PHE A 130 -9.43 -6.58 -2.90
C PHE A 130 -9.23 -6.04 -4.32
N PHE A 131 -9.67 -4.83 -4.64
CA PHE A 131 -9.94 -4.45 -6.03
C PHE A 131 -8.96 -3.44 -6.66
N LYS A 132 -8.23 -2.70 -5.90
CA LYS A 132 -7.20 -1.78 -6.39
C LYS A 132 -5.80 -2.31 -6.14
N GLN A 133 -5.50 -3.46 -6.71
CA GLN A 133 -4.16 -4.03 -6.63
C GLN A 133 -3.12 -3.07 -7.22
N GLY A 134 -1.99 -2.97 -6.55
CA GLY A 134 -0.93 -2.05 -6.93
C GLY A 134 -1.02 -0.65 -6.33
N PHE A 135 -2.13 -0.32 -5.65
CA PHE A 135 -2.22 0.90 -4.86
C PHE A 135 -1.94 0.64 -3.40
N VAL A 136 -1.38 1.62 -2.74
CA VAL A 136 -1.12 1.58 -1.29
C VAL A 136 -1.61 2.86 -0.64
N VAL A 137 -1.88 2.78 0.65
CA VAL A 137 -2.24 3.93 1.48
C VAL A 137 -1.13 4.17 2.48
N VAL A 138 -0.63 5.40 2.52
CA VAL A 138 0.46 5.82 3.41
C VAL A 138 0.02 7.07 4.16
N ASN A 139 0.32 7.12 5.47
CA ASN A 139 0.08 8.32 6.25
C ASN A 139 1.07 9.43 5.83
N GLU A 140 0.60 10.66 5.73
CA GLU A 140 1.42 11.81 5.36
C GLU A 140 2.67 11.96 6.23
N ASN A 141 2.58 11.66 7.53
CA ASN A 141 3.71 11.70 8.46
C ASN A 141 4.82 10.69 8.15
N ARG A 142 4.53 9.69 7.33
CA ARG A 142 5.47 8.63 6.95
C ARG A 142 6.13 8.89 5.60
N ILE A 143 5.72 9.91 4.90
CA ILE A 143 6.35 10.34 3.65
C ILE A 143 7.67 11.01 3.99
N MET A 144 8.75 10.51 3.40
CA MET A 144 10.10 11.03 3.66
C MET A 144 10.42 12.26 2.83
N ALA A 145 10.00 12.27 1.57
CA ALA A 145 10.30 13.36 0.65
C ALA A 145 9.24 13.45 -0.46
N VAL A 146 9.07 14.64 -0.98
CA VAL A 146 8.27 14.95 -2.16
C VAL A 146 9.21 15.45 -3.25
N VAL A 147 9.07 14.89 -4.44
CA VAL A 147 9.82 15.33 -5.64
C VAL A 147 8.84 15.96 -6.61
N ASN A 148 8.97 17.24 -6.82
CA ASN A 148 8.12 17.96 -7.76
C ASN A 148 8.85 19.22 -8.26
N GLU A 149 8.38 19.77 -9.36
CA GLU A 149 8.82 21.09 -9.83
C GLU A 149 8.30 22.19 -8.89
N LYS A 150 9.03 23.28 -8.74
CA LYS A 150 8.64 24.46 -7.98
C LYS A 150 8.37 24.20 -6.48
N LEU A 151 9.15 23.35 -5.86
CA LEU A 151 9.03 23.07 -4.43
C LEU A 151 9.46 24.23 -3.53
N THR A 152 10.18 25.21 -4.04
CA THR A 152 10.70 26.33 -3.23
C THR A 152 9.57 27.14 -2.60
N GLU A 153 8.58 27.53 -3.38
CA GLU A 153 7.43 28.30 -2.89
C GLU A 153 6.64 27.49 -1.85
N ARG A 154 6.40 26.23 -2.14
CA ARG A 154 5.70 25.31 -1.23
C ARG A 154 6.44 25.13 0.09
N ARG A 155 7.75 24.98 0.04
CA ARG A 155 8.61 24.87 1.22
C ARG A 155 8.59 26.15 2.05
N ASP A 156 8.61 27.30 1.40
CA ASP A 156 8.59 28.60 2.08
C ASP A 156 7.23 28.82 2.76
N ASN A 157 6.13 28.43 2.13
CA ASN A 157 4.80 28.45 2.72
C ASN A 157 4.71 27.57 3.96
N LEU A 158 5.30 26.38 3.92
CA LEU A 158 5.36 25.46 5.08
C LEU A 158 6.15 26.06 6.24
N ARG A 159 7.30 26.68 5.95
CA ARG A 159 8.14 27.32 6.98
C ARG A 159 7.46 28.54 7.60
N ASN A 160 6.67 29.25 6.84
CA ASN A 160 5.99 30.47 7.28
C ASN A 160 4.60 30.18 7.90
N GLY A 161 4.18 28.90 7.97
CA GLY A 161 2.88 28.51 8.47
C GLY A 161 1.71 28.92 7.58
N THR A 162 1.96 29.27 6.33
CA THR A 162 0.95 29.61 5.31
C THR A 162 0.71 28.38 4.46
N VAL A 163 -0.42 27.75 4.64
CA VAL A 163 -0.80 26.56 3.88
C VAL A 163 -1.75 26.92 2.76
#